data_889e8b7646916831370479219f63f7f3
#
_entry.id   889e8b7646916831370479219f63f7f3
#
_cell.length_a   1.000
_cell.length_b   1.000
_cell.length_c   1.000
_cell.angle_alpha   90.00
_cell.angle_beta   90.00
_cell.angle_gamma   90.00
#
_symmetry.space_group_name_H-M   'P 1'
#
loop_
_entity.id
_entity.type
_entity.pdbx_description
1 polymer ?
#
loop_
_entity_poly.entity_id
_entity_poly.type
_entity_poly.pdbx_seq_one_letter_code
_entity_poly.pdbx_strand_id
1 'polypeptide(L)'
;MPSLPVREDEHGVLRVADTRIPLETVLLEFRSGKPPEAIVEQFPALKLEDVYVVVAYYLTNRSTMDAYLRQVEQEAQQTSELIESRFHNTAFLQ
;
A
#
# COMPACT_ATOMS: atom_id res chain seq x y z
N MET A 1 20.81 7.88 -9.92
CA MET A 1 19.60 7.12 -9.59
C MET A 1 18.49 8.06 -9.18
N PRO A 2 17.34 7.96 -9.82
CA PRO A 2 16.24 8.79 -9.35
C PRO A 2 15.82 8.35 -7.95
N SER A 3 15.40 9.31 -7.14
CA SER A 3 14.87 9.01 -5.81
C SER A 3 13.59 8.22 -5.96
N LEU A 4 13.38 7.26 -5.04
CA LEU A 4 12.13 6.52 -5.00
C LEU A 4 11.00 7.49 -4.66
N PRO A 5 9.94 7.58 -5.48
CA PRO A 5 8.83 8.51 -5.24
C PRO A 5 7.89 7.99 -4.15
N VAL A 6 8.40 7.91 -2.94
CA VAL A 6 7.68 7.41 -1.77
C VAL A 6 7.98 8.33 -0.60
N ARG A 7 6.94 8.68 0.14
CA ARG A 7 7.08 9.47 1.36
C ARG A 7 6.33 8.79 2.50
N GLU A 8 6.80 9.02 3.71
CA GLU A 8 6.12 8.55 4.91
C GLU A 8 5.25 9.69 5.44
N ASP A 9 3.98 9.41 5.71
CA ASP A 9 3.09 10.43 6.24
C ASP A 9 3.20 10.52 7.77
N GLU A 10 2.40 11.38 8.39
CA GLU A 10 2.44 11.62 9.83
C GLU A 10 2.05 10.41 10.65
N HIS A 11 1.40 9.42 10.04
CA HIS A 11 0.99 8.18 10.71
C HIS A 11 1.89 7.00 10.39
N GLY A 12 3.01 7.25 9.71
CA GLY A 12 3.96 6.19 9.36
C GLY A 12 3.56 5.39 8.13
N VAL A 13 2.55 5.83 7.39
CA VAL A 13 2.12 5.15 6.17
C VAL A 13 2.96 5.64 4.99
N LEU A 14 3.47 4.69 4.20
CA LEU A 14 4.20 5.03 2.99
C LEU A 14 3.22 5.35 1.87
N ARG A 15 3.35 6.54 1.29
CA ARG A 15 2.51 7.05 0.21
C ARG A 15 3.34 7.23 -1.06
N VAL A 16 2.70 7.10 -2.21
CA VAL A 16 3.38 7.31 -3.49
C VAL A 16 3.38 8.79 -3.82
N ALA A 17 4.57 9.37 -3.94
CA ALA A 17 4.78 10.77 -4.28
C ALA A 17 3.91 11.68 -3.39
N ASP A 18 3.25 12.68 -3.97
CA ASP A 18 2.39 13.61 -3.23
C ASP A 18 0.94 13.16 -3.13
N THR A 19 0.67 11.92 -3.49
CA THR A 19 -0.69 11.39 -3.47
C THR A 19 -1.04 10.81 -2.11
N ARG A 20 -2.31 10.52 -1.90
CA ARG A 20 -2.78 9.80 -0.73
C ARG A 20 -2.76 8.29 -0.93
N ILE A 21 -2.32 7.84 -2.07
CA ILE A 21 -2.35 6.42 -2.41
C ILE A 21 -1.20 5.70 -1.72
N PRO A 22 -1.49 4.68 -0.90
CA PRO A 22 -0.43 3.94 -0.21
C PRO A 22 0.44 3.17 -1.19
N LEU A 23 1.72 3.06 -0.86
CA LEU A 23 2.65 2.25 -1.64
C LEU A 23 2.15 0.81 -1.78
N GLU A 24 1.60 0.25 -0.70
CA GLU A 24 1.05 -1.11 -0.71
C GLU A 24 -0.03 -1.31 -1.76
N THR A 25 -0.88 -0.29 -1.96
CA THR A 25 -1.95 -0.37 -2.96
C THR A 25 -1.38 -0.60 -4.35
N VAL A 26 -0.36 0.18 -4.72
CA VAL A 26 0.29 0.05 -6.03
C VAL A 26 0.96 -1.31 -6.17
N LEU A 27 1.68 -1.74 -5.14
CA LEU A 27 2.39 -3.02 -5.19
C LEU A 27 1.45 -4.21 -5.26
N LEU A 28 0.33 -4.17 -4.52
CA LEU A 28 -0.65 -5.26 -4.55
C LEU A 28 -1.37 -5.32 -5.89
N GLU A 29 -1.69 -4.17 -6.49
CA GLU A 29 -2.27 -4.13 -7.82
C GLU A 29 -1.31 -4.72 -8.86
N PHE A 30 -0.03 -4.37 -8.75
CA PHE A 30 0.97 -4.95 -9.64
C PHE A 30 1.10 -6.46 -9.46
N ARG A 31 1.11 -6.95 -8.23
CA ARG A 31 1.17 -8.38 -7.94
C ARG A 31 -0.04 -9.13 -8.46
N SER A 32 -1.18 -8.47 -8.54
CA SER A 32 -2.40 -9.09 -9.07
C SER A 32 -2.39 -9.21 -10.60
N GLY A 33 -1.37 -8.67 -11.26
CA GLY A 33 -1.18 -8.78 -12.69
C GLY A 33 -1.45 -7.51 -13.48
N LYS A 34 -1.71 -6.39 -12.82
CA LYS A 34 -1.97 -5.13 -13.52
C LYS A 34 -0.67 -4.44 -13.89
N PRO A 35 -0.48 -4.07 -15.18
CA PRO A 35 0.68 -3.28 -15.57
C PRO A 35 0.55 -1.83 -15.05
N PRO A 36 1.67 -1.07 -15.02
CA PRO A 36 1.63 0.31 -14.53
C PRO A 36 0.58 1.17 -15.20
N GLU A 37 0.37 1.02 -16.49
CA GLU A 37 -0.64 1.78 -17.23
C GLU A 37 -2.06 1.56 -16.67
N ALA A 38 -2.39 0.31 -16.36
CA ALA A 38 -3.70 -0.01 -15.78
C ALA A 38 -3.84 0.51 -14.36
N ILE A 39 -2.74 0.53 -13.61
CA ILE A 39 -2.75 1.07 -12.24
C ILE A 39 -3.04 2.58 -12.28
N VAL A 40 -2.40 3.31 -13.19
CA VAL A 40 -2.64 4.76 -13.33
C VAL A 40 -4.05 5.03 -13.81
N GLU A 41 -4.58 4.19 -14.68
CA GLU A 41 -5.96 4.31 -15.14
C GLU A 41 -6.95 4.18 -13.98
N GLN A 42 -6.67 3.25 -13.07
CA GLN A 42 -7.49 3.05 -11.87
C GLN A 42 -7.29 4.16 -10.84
N PHE A 43 -6.09 4.69 -10.72
CA PHE A 43 -5.74 5.73 -9.76
C PHE A 43 -5.13 6.93 -10.48
N PRO A 44 -5.97 7.81 -11.07
CA PRO A 44 -5.48 8.89 -11.92
C PRO A 44 -4.59 9.93 -11.23
N ALA A 45 -4.59 9.97 -9.88
CA ALA A 45 -3.68 10.85 -9.15
C ALA A 45 -2.21 10.43 -9.28
N LEU A 46 -1.96 9.16 -9.64
CA LEU A 46 -0.61 8.65 -9.81
C LEU A 46 -0.03 9.09 -11.16
N LYS A 47 1.28 9.36 -11.16
CA LYS A 47 2.01 9.59 -12.40
C LYS A 47 2.58 8.28 -12.90
N LEU A 48 2.50 8.05 -14.19
CA LEU A 48 2.97 6.80 -14.79
C LEU A 48 4.44 6.54 -14.49
N GLU A 49 5.29 7.57 -14.63
CA GLU A 49 6.71 7.45 -14.34
C GLU A 49 6.99 7.02 -12.91
N ASP A 50 6.20 7.52 -11.95
CA ASP A 50 6.36 7.15 -10.54
C ASP A 50 6.00 5.70 -10.31
N VAL A 51 4.94 5.22 -10.95
CA VAL A 51 4.53 3.83 -10.83
C VAL A 51 5.60 2.90 -11.42
N TYR A 52 6.19 3.26 -12.56
CA TYR A 52 7.28 2.48 -13.13
C TYR A 52 8.48 2.41 -12.19
N VAL A 53 8.86 3.52 -11.56
CA VAL A 53 9.98 3.53 -10.60
C VAL A 53 9.68 2.63 -9.41
N VAL A 54 8.47 2.71 -8.87
CA VAL A 54 8.06 1.89 -7.72
C VAL A 54 8.08 0.41 -8.09
N VAL A 55 7.57 0.05 -9.25
CA VAL A 55 7.55 -1.33 -9.72
C VAL A 55 8.97 -1.85 -9.95
N ALA A 56 9.84 -1.04 -10.56
CA ALA A 56 11.23 -1.41 -10.77
C ALA A 56 11.94 -1.67 -9.44
N TYR A 57 11.72 -0.81 -8.46
CA TYR A 57 12.27 -1.00 -7.11
C TYR A 57 11.76 -2.30 -6.49
N TYR A 58 10.47 -2.57 -6.60
CA TYR A 58 9.88 -3.80 -6.10
C TYR A 58 10.55 -5.03 -6.73
N LEU A 59 10.72 -5.03 -8.04
CA LEU A 59 11.30 -6.17 -8.75
C LEU A 59 12.76 -6.42 -8.37
N THR A 60 13.51 -5.37 -8.03
CA THR A 60 14.91 -5.50 -7.63
C THR A 60 15.08 -5.74 -6.13
N ASN A 61 14.01 -5.59 -5.34
CA ASN A 61 14.06 -5.75 -3.87
C ASN A 61 12.90 -6.58 -3.38
N ARG A 62 12.55 -7.65 -4.07
CA ARG A 62 11.34 -8.43 -3.82
C ARG A 62 11.25 -8.97 -2.41
N SER A 63 12.35 -9.52 -1.91
CA SER A 63 12.38 -10.12 -0.58
C SER A 63 12.00 -9.09 0.50
N THR A 64 12.64 -7.91 0.43
CA THR A 64 12.38 -6.82 1.37
C THR A 64 10.96 -6.28 1.22
N MET A 65 10.54 -6.08 -0.02
CA MET A 65 9.22 -5.48 -0.28
C MET A 65 8.08 -6.45 0.03
N ASP A 66 8.26 -7.74 -0.20
CA ASP A 66 7.26 -8.73 0.17
C ASP A 66 7.15 -8.85 1.68
N ALA A 67 8.27 -8.72 2.41
CA ALA A 67 8.24 -8.67 3.87
C ALA A 67 7.47 -7.44 4.38
N TYR A 68 7.68 -6.29 3.75
CA TYR A 68 6.95 -5.07 4.06
C TYR A 68 5.44 -5.26 3.84
N LEU A 69 5.06 -5.85 2.72
CA LEU A 69 3.64 -6.08 2.41
C LEU A 69 3.00 -7.03 3.42
N ARG A 70 3.71 -8.07 3.83
CA ARG A 70 3.21 -8.97 4.87
C ARG A 70 3.01 -8.24 6.20
N GLN A 71 3.93 -7.37 6.56
CA GLN A 71 3.83 -6.59 7.80
C GLN A 71 2.63 -5.66 7.77
N VAL A 72 2.42 -4.95 6.67
CA VAL A 72 1.28 -4.04 6.51
C VAL A 72 -0.03 -4.83 6.59
N GLU A 73 -0.09 -5.97 5.94
CA GLU A 73 -1.27 -6.84 5.97
C GLU A 73 -1.57 -7.33 7.40
N GLN A 74 -0.53 -7.73 8.14
CA GLN A 74 -0.68 -8.16 9.52
C GLN A 74 -1.20 -7.04 10.42
N GLU A 75 -0.66 -5.84 10.25
CA GLU A 75 -1.12 -4.66 11.01
C GLU A 75 -2.58 -4.34 10.71
N ALA A 76 -2.98 -4.44 9.45
CA ALA A 76 -4.36 -4.22 9.06
C ALA A 76 -5.29 -5.27 9.68
N GLN A 77 -4.87 -6.53 9.70
CA GLN A 77 -5.64 -7.60 10.32
C GLN A 77 -5.79 -7.39 11.83
N GLN A 78 -4.71 -7.01 12.51
CA GLN A 78 -4.75 -6.73 13.95
C GLN A 78 -5.72 -5.60 14.27
N THR A 79 -5.67 -4.53 13.48
CA THR A 79 -6.59 -3.40 13.64
C THR A 79 -8.03 -3.83 13.40
N SER A 80 -8.29 -4.61 12.38
CA SER A 80 -9.61 -5.15 12.07
C SER A 80 -10.16 -5.99 13.22
N GLU A 81 -9.33 -6.89 13.74
CA GLU A 81 -9.72 -7.74 14.86
C GLU A 81 -10.08 -6.94 16.10
N LEU A 82 -9.30 -5.90 16.40
CA LEU A 82 -9.60 -5.02 17.53
C LEU A 82 -10.91 -4.28 17.34
N ILE A 83 -11.15 -3.77 16.15
CA ILE A 83 -12.39 -3.06 15.84
C ILE A 83 -13.59 -4.01 15.93
N GLU A 84 -13.50 -5.18 15.36
CA GLU A 84 -14.56 -6.18 15.39
C GLU A 84 -14.88 -6.59 16.83
N SER A 85 -13.84 -6.80 17.64
CA SER A 85 -14.02 -7.15 19.05
C SER A 85 -14.77 -6.07 19.80
N ARG A 86 -14.41 -4.81 19.57
CA ARG A 86 -15.10 -3.67 20.23
C ARG A 86 -16.53 -3.54 19.77
N PHE A 87 -16.79 -3.66 18.49
CA PHE A 87 -18.15 -3.59 17.95
C PHE A 87 -19.01 -4.74 18.45
N HIS A 88 -18.43 -5.93 18.52
CA HIS A 88 -19.13 -7.09 19.01
C HIS A 88 -19.54 -6.91 20.47
N ASN A 89 -18.63 -6.41 21.30
CA ASN A 89 -18.93 -6.13 22.70
C ASN A 89 -20.03 -5.06 22.85
N THR A 90 -19.96 -4.04 22.01
CA THR A 90 -20.98 -2.98 22.00
C THR A 90 -22.36 -3.54 21.65
N ALA A 91 -22.40 -4.45 20.68
CA ALA A 91 -23.65 -5.08 20.28
C ALA A 91 -24.28 -5.86 21.43
N PHE A 92 -23.48 -6.49 22.25
CA PHE A 92 -23.97 -7.21 23.42
C PHE A 92 -24.58 -6.31 24.49
N LEU A 93 -24.16 -5.07 24.54
CA LEU A 93 -24.66 -4.12 25.52
C LEU A 93 -26.04 -3.57 25.14
N GLN A 94 -26.48 -3.83 23.95
CA GLN A 94 -27.81 -3.44 23.49
C GLN A 94 -28.80 -4.57 23.79
#